data_9494c10383c9609b22a5d32e43a10135
#
_entry.id   9494c10383c9609b22a5d32e43a10135
#
_cell.length_a   1.000
_cell.length_b   1.000
_cell.length_c   1.000
_cell.angle_alpha   90.00
_cell.angle_beta   90.00
_cell.angle_gamma   90.00
#
_symmetry.space_group_name_H-M   'P 1'
#
loop_
_entity.id
_entity.type
_entity.pdbx_description
1 polymer ?
#
loop_
_entity_poly.entity_id
_entity_poly.type
_entity_poly.pdbx_seq_one_letter_code
_entity_poly.pdbx_strand_id
1 'polypeptide(L)'
;MKLVSFFVLLLPAAWMVSPPSHTGLCGVDVVKAYSQNILGQNVGYYINLKNNSSKTVDAVSWTANFYNNFEDLKGKKTGKWESGNFTSVAEPGESMTDLEGAWIDGATKVFIKVTRVHFTDGSSCGK
;
A
#
# COMPACT_ATOMS: atom_id res chain seq x y z
N MET A 1 28.46 -18.55 -40.18
CA MET A 1 28.05 -18.45 -39.69
C MET A 1 27.31 -17.94 -39.09
N LYS A 2 26.75 -17.75 -38.65
CA LYS A 2 26.23 -17.36 -37.98
C LYS A 2 25.39 -17.32 -37.27
N LEU A 3 24.96 -17.10 -36.69
CA LEU A 3 24.32 -17.06 -35.99
C LEU A 3 23.54 -16.70 -35.37
N VAL A 4 23.17 -16.51 -34.89
CA VAL A 4 22.58 -16.12 -34.34
C VAL A 4 21.73 -16.17 -33.66
N SER A 5 21.34 -15.99 -33.04
CA SER A 5 20.63 -15.98 -32.28
C SER A 5 19.93 -15.57 -31.64
N PHE A 6 19.46 -15.37 -31.27
CA PHE A 6 18.91 -14.94 -30.52
C PHE A 6 18.03 -14.90 -29.88
N PHE A 7 17.61 -14.66 -29.44
CA PHE A 7 16.91 -14.55 -28.75
C PHE A 7 16.21 -14.35 -28.06
N VAL A 8 15.88 -14.12 -27.59
CA VAL A 8 15.27 -13.89 -26.97
C VAL A 8 14.47 -13.87 -26.41
N LEU A 9 14.11 -13.73 -25.94
CA LEU A 9 13.44 -13.66 -25.26
C LEU A 9 12.66 -13.27 -24.77
N LEU A 10 12.28 -13.03 -24.48
CA LEU A 10 11.62 -12.62 -23.99
C LEU A 10 10.84 -12.72 -23.40
N LEU A 11 10.62 -12.38 -22.84
CA LEU A 11 10.04 -12.42 -22.25
C LEU A 11 9.07 -12.24 -21.76
N PRO A 12 8.75 -12.02 -21.71
CA PRO A 12 7.52 -12.30 -21.08
C PRO A 12 7.29 -11.73 -19.78
N ALA A 13 8.12 -11.08 -19.33
CA ALA A 13 7.94 -10.39 -18.10
C ALA A 13 6.67 -9.56 -18.07
N ALA A 14 6.22 -9.18 -19.21
CA ALA A 14 5.04 -8.34 -19.28
C ALA A 14 3.82 -8.99 -18.64
N TRP A 15 3.68 -10.27 -18.77
CA TRP A 15 2.51 -10.91 -18.24
C TRP A 15 2.59 -11.10 -16.74
N MET A 16 3.74 -10.85 -16.15
CA MET A 16 3.86 -10.95 -14.74
C MET A 16 3.49 -9.67 -14.04
N VAL A 17 3.40 -8.61 -14.80
CA VAL A 17 3.17 -7.33 -14.18
C VAL A 17 1.70 -7.16 -13.97
N SER A 18 1.26 -7.41 -12.77
CA SER A 18 -0.07 -7.02 -12.38
C SER A 18 -0.06 -5.54 -12.14
N PRO A 19 -1.11 -4.84 -12.53
CA PRO A 19 -1.20 -3.43 -12.15
C PRO A 19 -1.11 -3.33 -10.65
N PRO A 20 -0.43 -2.34 -10.14
CA PRO A 20 -0.42 -2.16 -8.69
C PRO A 20 -1.84 -1.98 -8.22
N SER A 21 -2.20 -2.69 -7.17
CA SER A 21 -3.51 -2.55 -6.56
C SER A 21 -3.51 -1.45 -5.51
N HIS A 22 -2.44 -0.69 -5.40
CA HIS A 22 -2.29 0.34 -4.37
C HIS A 22 -1.63 1.58 -4.95
N THR A 23 -2.03 2.74 -4.44
CA THR A 23 -1.51 4.02 -4.92
C THR A 23 -0.73 4.72 -3.83
N GLY A 24 0.44 5.24 -4.18
CA GLY A 24 1.24 6.08 -3.30
C GLY A 24 0.94 7.56 -3.51
N LEU A 25 1.61 8.40 -2.74
CA LEU A 25 1.50 9.84 -2.83
C LEU A 25 2.77 10.45 -2.26
N CYS A 26 3.33 11.43 -2.96
CA CYS A 26 4.44 12.25 -2.43
C CYS A 26 5.65 11.43 -2.00
N GLY A 27 5.95 10.38 -2.73
CA GLY A 27 7.09 9.53 -2.44
C GLY A 27 6.82 8.44 -1.43
N VAL A 28 5.61 8.35 -0.89
CA VAL A 28 5.24 7.24 0.00
C VAL A 28 4.45 6.23 -0.81
N ASP A 29 4.98 5.04 -0.93
CA ASP A 29 4.38 4.00 -1.76
C ASP A 29 3.80 2.88 -0.91
N VAL A 30 2.73 2.28 -1.39
CA VAL A 30 2.15 1.10 -0.76
C VAL A 30 2.87 -0.11 -1.33
N VAL A 31 3.67 -0.75 -0.49
CA VAL A 31 4.43 -1.93 -0.91
C VAL A 31 3.53 -3.15 -0.92
N LYS A 32 2.66 -3.24 0.08
CA LYS A 32 1.82 -4.41 0.26
C LYS A 32 0.64 -4.06 1.14
N ALA A 33 -0.51 -4.58 0.80
CA ALA A 33 -1.68 -4.49 1.66
C ALA A 33 -2.58 -5.67 1.35
N TYR A 34 -3.16 -6.23 2.38
CA TYR A 34 -4.10 -7.34 2.18
C TYR A 34 -5.13 -7.38 3.30
N SER A 35 -6.28 -7.91 2.94
CA SER A 35 -7.38 -8.09 3.86
C SER A 35 -7.08 -9.25 4.80
N GLN A 36 -7.42 -9.08 6.07
CA GLN A 36 -7.29 -10.13 7.08
C GLN A 36 -8.64 -10.75 7.31
N ASN A 37 -8.76 -12.03 7.02
CA ASN A 37 -10.01 -12.73 7.15
C ASN A 37 -9.84 -13.93 8.10
N ILE A 38 -10.80 -14.09 8.98
CA ILE A 38 -10.83 -15.23 9.90
C ILE A 38 -12.16 -15.91 9.70
N LEU A 39 -12.14 -17.20 9.35
CA LEU A 39 -13.33 -17.99 9.10
C LEU A 39 -14.27 -17.33 8.09
N GLY A 40 -13.66 -16.75 7.04
CA GLY A 40 -14.43 -16.09 6.00
C GLY A 40 -14.92 -14.71 6.33
N GLN A 41 -14.60 -14.21 7.52
CA GLN A 41 -15.05 -12.91 8.00
C GLN A 41 -13.88 -11.92 7.92
N ASN A 42 -14.10 -10.76 7.33
CA ASN A 42 -13.08 -9.72 7.32
C ASN A 42 -12.96 -9.13 8.72
N VAL A 43 -11.76 -9.12 9.26
CA VAL A 43 -11.51 -8.59 10.61
C VAL A 43 -10.52 -7.43 10.60
N GLY A 44 -9.95 -7.12 9.45
CA GLY A 44 -8.99 -6.02 9.38
C GLY A 44 -8.16 -6.09 8.13
N TYR A 45 -7.08 -5.35 8.12
CA TYR A 45 -6.14 -5.37 7.01
C TYR A 45 -4.73 -5.02 7.48
N TYR A 46 -3.77 -5.55 6.75
CA TYR A 46 -2.35 -5.26 6.94
C TYR A 46 -1.91 -4.28 5.86
N ILE A 47 -1.08 -3.32 6.23
CA ILE A 47 -0.53 -2.36 5.29
C ILE A 47 0.96 -2.19 5.55
N ASN A 48 1.73 -2.14 4.47
CA ASN A 48 3.15 -1.87 4.51
C ASN A 48 3.44 -0.75 3.52
N LEU A 49 3.88 0.38 4.04
CA LEU A 49 4.24 1.55 3.27
C LEU A 49 5.75 1.69 3.26
N LYS A 50 6.27 2.38 2.26
CA LYS A 50 7.69 2.69 2.20
C LYS A 50 7.89 4.15 1.88
N ASN A 51 8.75 4.80 2.65
CA ASN A 51 9.11 6.19 2.40
C ASN A 51 10.21 6.24 1.34
N ASN A 52 9.81 6.49 0.10
CA ASN A 52 10.74 6.67 -1.02
C ASN A 52 10.99 8.15 -1.31
N SER A 53 10.55 9.03 -0.42
CA SER A 53 10.82 10.46 -0.57
C SER A 53 12.21 10.78 -0.03
N SER A 54 12.63 12.02 -0.23
CA SER A 54 13.92 12.51 0.30
C SER A 54 13.78 13.12 1.70
N LYS A 55 12.58 13.11 2.26
CA LYS A 55 12.31 13.71 3.56
C LYS A 55 11.88 12.66 4.57
N THR A 56 12.01 12.99 5.84
CA THR A 56 11.58 12.12 6.92
C THR A 56 10.07 12.28 7.13
N VAL A 57 9.37 11.16 7.16
CA VAL A 57 7.91 11.11 7.30
C VAL A 57 7.54 10.83 8.75
N ASP A 58 6.59 11.59 9.29
CA ASP A 58 6.10 11.35 10.64
C ASP A 58 4.63 10.96 10.70
N ALA A 59 3.88 11.09 9.61
CA ALA A 59 2.50 10.65 9.55
C ALA A 59 2.04 10.42 8.12
N VAL A 60 1.18 9.42 7.94
CA VAL A 60 0.58 9.10 6.65
C VAL A 60 -0.89 8.77 6.89
N SER A 61 -1.77 9.30 6.05
CA SER A 61 -3.19 8.95 6.05
C SER A 61 -3.53 8.25 4.76
N TRP A 62 -4.52 7.38 4.81
CA TRP A 62 -4.96 6.66 3.63
C TRP A 62 -6.45 6.34 3.70
N THR A 63 -6.99 5.94 2.56
CA THR A 63 -8.31 5.36 2.46
C THR A 63 -8.13 3.90 2.06
N ALA A 64 -8.82 3.01 2.75
CA ALA A 64 -8.85 1.59 2.44
C ALA A 64 -10.22 1.29 1.83
N ASN A 65 -10.23 0.83 0.60
CA ASN A 65 -11.44 0.41 -0.10
C ASN A 65 -11.46 -1.12 -0.12
N PHE A 66 -12.58 -1.67 0.30
CA PHE A 66 -12.73 -3.13 0.43
C PHE A 66 -13.67 -3.65 -0.64
N TYR A 67 -13.25 -4.74 -1.27
CA TYR A 67 -13.98 -5.37 -2.38
C TYR A 67 -14.18 -6.85 -2.11
N ASN A 68 -15.24 -7.42 -2.70
CA ASN A 68 -15.43 -8.86 -2.69
C ASN A 68 -14.76 -9.49 -3.92
N ASN A 69 -14.95 -10.78 -4.11
CA ASN A 69 -14.33 -11.48 -5.23
C ASN A 69 -14.92 -11.10 -6.59
N PHE A 70 -16.06 -10.44 -6.60
CA PHE A 70 -16.67 -9.93 -7.82
C PHE A 70 -16.31 -8.48 -8.11
N GLU A 71 -15.36 -7.93 -7.35
CA GLU A 71 -14.92 -6.53 -7.49
C GLU A 71 -15.98 -5.52 -7.09
N ASP A 72 -16.96 -5.93 -6.31
CA ASP A 72 -17.94 -5.00 -5.76
C ASP A 72 -17.38 -4.31 -4.53
N LEU A 73 -17.57 -3.01 -4.45
CA LEU A 73 -17.13 -2.24 -3.28
C LEU A 73 -18.02 -2.60 -2.10
N LYS A 74 -17.43 -3.08 -1.03
CA LYS A 74 -18.15 -3.49 0.17
C LYS A 74 -18.06 -2.48 1.30
N GLY A 75 -17.07 -1.60 1.27
CA GLY A 75 -16.93 -0.58 2.28
C GLY A 75 -15.65 0.19 2.15
N LYS A 76 -15.55 1.25 2.93
CA LYS A 76 -14.37 2.12 2.98
C LYS A 76 -14.02 2.41 4.43
N LYS A 77 -12.73 2.54 4.69
CA LYS A 77 -12.22 2.97 5.99
C LYS A 77 -11.08 3.95 5.75
N THR A 78 -10.95 4.92 6.64
CA THR A 78 -9.76 5.75 6.67
C THR A 78 -8.82 5.18 7.71
N GLY A 79 -7.53 5.33 7.47
CA GLY A 79 -6.53 4.88 8.41
C GLY A 79 -5.38 5.86 8.44
N LYS A 80 -4.51 5.70 9.42
CA LYS A 80 -3.33 6.53 9.52
C LYS A 80 -2.24 5.80 10.27
N TRP A 81 -1.01 6.17 9.94
CA TRP A 81 0.18 5.79 10.67
C TRP A 81 0.81 7.08 11.19
N GLU A 82 1.20 7.08 12.44
CA GLU A 82 1.87 8.23 13.04
C GLU A 82 3.04 7.76 13.88
N SER A 83 4.15 8.49 13.82
CA SER A 83 5.23 8.29 14.75
C SER A 83 4.80 8.77 16.13
N GLY A 84 5.40 8.21 17.15
CA GLY A 84 5.06 8.57 18.52
C GLY A 84 5.99 7.91 19.51
N ASN A 85 5.49 7.69 20.73
CA ASN A 85 6.33 7.17 21.79
C ASN A 85 6.95 5.82 21.49
N PHE A 86 6.24 4.96 20.76
CA PHE A 86 6.69 3.61 20.47
C PHE A 86 6.96 3.38 18.98
N THR A 87 6.79 4.41 18.16
CA THR A 87 6.95 4.29 16.72
C THR A 87 7.86 5.41 16.24
N SER A 88 8.98 5.04 15.67
CA SER A 88 9.94 6.02 15.14
C SER A 88 9.41 6.66 13.86
N VAL A 89 9.92 7.85 13.56
CA VAL A 89 9.69 8.45 12.24
C VAL A 89 10.26 7.54 11.16
N ALA A 90 9.79 7.70 9.95
CA ALA A 90 10.27 6.91 8.82
C ALA A 90 11.23 7.76 7.99
N GLU A 91 12.51 7.43 8.03
CA GLU A 91 13.52 8.09 7.24
C GLU A 91 13.45 7.61 5.79
N PRO A 92 14.08 8.34 4.86
CA PRO A 92 14.09 7.88 3.47
C PRO A 92 14.55 6.42 3.36
N GLY A 93 13.76 5.62 2.68
CA GLY A 93 14.03 4.21 2.50
C GLY A 93 13.42 3.30 3.55
N GLU A 94 12.88 3.85 4.62
CA GLU A 94 12.32 3.03 5.70
C GLU A 94 10.86 2.70 5.48
N SER A 95 10.43 1.61 6.08
CA SER A 95 9.07 1.11 5.97
C SER A 95 8.23 1.51 7.17
N MET A 96 6.92 1.60 6.92
CA MET A 96 5.91 1.84 7.94
C MET A 96 4.88 0.75 7.80
N THR A 97 4.64 0.02 8.87
CA THR A 97 3.66 -1.08 8.84
C THR A 97 2.58 -0.85 9.86
N ASP A 98 1.40 -1.33 9.56
CA ASP A 98 0.28 -1.23 10.50
C ASP A 98 -0.69 -2.37 10.27
N LEU A 99 -1.43 -2.67 11.32
CA LEU A 99 -2.47 -3.68 11.30
C LEU A 99 -3.72 -3.00 11.83
N GLU A 100 -4.68 -2.77 10.94
CA GLU A 100 -5.88 -2.02 11.27
C GLU A 100 -7.07 -2.94 11.40
N GLY A 101 -7.90 -2.69 12.41
CA GLY A 101 -9.14 -3.43 12.57
C GLY A 101 -10.21 -2.89 11.64
N ALA A 102 -10.98 -3.78 11.09
CA ALA A 102 -12.14 -3.42 10.27
C ALA A 102 -13.05 -4.62 10.21
N TRP A 103 -14.33 -4.36 10.12
CA TRP A 103 -15.32 -5.43 10.01
C TRP A 103 -16.18 -5.11 8.80
N ILE A 104 -15.71 -5.51 7.64
CA ILE A 104 -16.41 -5.25 6.38
C ILE A 104 -16.95 -6.59 5.88
N ASP A 105 -18.24 -6.76 5.99
CA ASP A 105 -18.90 -8.00 5.63
C ASP A 105 -18.72 -8.29 4.14
N GLY A 106 -18.26 -9.51 3.84
CA GLY A 106 -18.08 -9.97 2.48
C GLY A 106 -16.80 -9.50 1.80
N ALA A 107 -15.98 -8.71 2.47
CA ALA A 107 -14.74 -8.19 1.85
C ALA A 107 -13.67 -9.27 1.84
N THR A 108 -12.98 -9.39 0.71
CA THR A 108 -11.85 -10.30 0.56
C THR A 108 -10.60 -9.60 0.06
N LYS A 109 -10.72 -8.37 -0.43
CA LYS A 109 -9.60 -7.60 -0.98
C LYS A 109 -9.63 -6.20 -0.42
N VAL A 110 -8.46 -5.60 -0.30
CA VAL A 110 -8.34 -4.21 0.10
C VAL A 110 -7.46 -3.47 -0.89
N PHE A 111 -7.86 -2.27 -1.23
CA PHE A 111 -7.11 -1.37 -2.10
C PHE A 111 -6.81 -0.11 -1.29
N ILE A 112 -5.55 0.26 -1.17
CA ILE A 112 -5.12 1.38 -0.35
C ILE A 112 -4.77 2.57 -1.24
N LYS A 113 -5.26 3.73 -0.86
CA LYS A 113 -4.89 4.98 -1.50
C LYS A 113 -4.38 5.93 -0.43
N VAL A 114 -3.10 6.29 -0.52
CA VAL A 114 -2.50 7.27 0.39
C VAL A 114 -3.09 8.63 0.05
N THR A 115 -3.60 9.33 1.05
CA THR A 115 -4.28 10.61 0.85
C THR A 115 -3.50 11.79 1.39
N ARG A 116 -2.60 11.57 2.34
CA ARG A 116 -1.85 12.66 2.94
C ARG A 116 -0.56 12.14 3.55
N VAL A 117 0.50 12.91 3.39
CA VAL A 117 1.79 12.60 4.00
C VAL A 117 2.25 13.85 4.74
N HIS A 118 2.69 13.68 5.97
CA HIS A 118 3.26 14.76 6.77
C HIS A 118 4.73 14.46 7.04
N PHE A 119 5.54 15.50 6.92
CA PHE A 119 6.98 15.38 7.10
C PHE A 119 7.44 16.10 8.37
N THR A 120 8.57 15.66 8.91
CA THR A 120 9.09 16.24 10.16
C THR A 120 9.50 17.71 10.04
N ASP A 121 9.68 18.21 8.82
CA ASP A 121 9.98 19.63 8.60
C ASP A 121 8.73 20.50 8.68
N GLY A 122 7.58 19.91 8.97
CA GLY A 122 6.31 20.62 9.08
C GLY A 122 5.51 20.70 7.80
N SER A 123 6.10 20.31 6.67
CA SER A 123 5.37 20.32 5.40
C SER A 123 4.44 19.13 5.29
N SER A 124 3.43 19.27 4.46
CA SER A 124 2.47 18.21 4.17
C SER A 124 2.25 18.12 2.67
N CYS A 125 1.80 16.94 2.24
CA CYS A 125 1.48 16.70 0.84
C CYS A 125 0.17 15.95 0.81
N GLY A 126 -0.73 16.33 -0.11
CA GLY A 126 -2.04 15.73 -0.22
C GLY A 126 -3.06 16.48 0.59
N LYS A 127 -4.17 15.82 0.88
CA LYS A 127 -5.27 16.49 1.57
C LYS A 127 -5.46 16.01 2.97
#